data_806946da24758a819019c574fe8e35a5
#
_entry.id   806946da24758a819019c574fe8e35a5
#
_cell.length_a   1.000
_cell.length_b   1.000
_cell.length_c   1.000
_cell.angle_alpha   90.00
_cell.angle_beta   90.00
_cell.angle_gamma   90.00
#
_symmetry.space_group_name_H-M   'P 1'
#
loop_
_entity.id
_entity.type
_entity.pdbx_description
1 polymer ?
#
loop_
_entity_poly.entity_id
_entity_poly.type
_entity_poly.pdbx_seq_one_letter_code
_entity_poly.pdbx_strand_id
1 'polypeptide(L)'
;MSELQPHKTTRSKRMADVDRKRVLVIDDDLPLRGMLAAALRQHGYQVLLAGDGAEGQRALNIHNPDVVLLDLAMPDVNGWDFLQRLQETGYLGKVKIIVVSAHLRVDPQAILQMGVSAILPKPFNLPELIDLIEHLS
;
A
#
# COMPACT_ATOMS: atom_id res chain seq x y z
N MET A 1 5.87 -15.24 37.57
CA MET A 1 6.45 -15.39 36.22
C MET A 1 5.42 -15.66 35.15
N SER A 2 4.53 -16.56 35.37
CA SER A 2 3.53 -16.90 34.38
C SER A 2 2.60 -15.74 34.06
N GLU A 3 2.29 -14.91 35.01
CA GLU A 3 1.41 -13.77 34.77
C GLU A 3 2.07 -12.73 33.87
N LEU A 4 3.38 -12.73 33.77
CA LEU A 4 4.07 -11.82 32.89
C LEU A 4 3.76 -12.10 31.41
N GLN A 5 3.57 -13.39 31.11
CA GLN A 5 3.34 -13.76 29.71
C GLN A 5 2.03 -13.22 29.13
N PRO A 6 0.89 -13.37 29.82
CA PRO A 6 -0.34 -12.77 29.34
C PRO A 6 -0.25 -11.25 29.24
N HIS A 7 0.36 -10.63 30.24
CA HIS A 7 0.54 -9.18 30.20
C HIS A 7 1.40 -8.75 29.05
N LYS A 8 2.52 -9.43 28.85
CA LYS A 8 3.40 -9.11 27.73
C LYS A 8 2.67 -9.26 26.41
N THR A 9 1.91 -10.34 26.26
CA THR A 9 1.20 -10.59 25.03
C THR A 9 0.19 -9.49 24.75
N THR A 10 -0.57 -9.09 25.75
CA THR A 10 -1.58 -8.04 25.58
C THR A 10 -0.91 -6.70 25.25
N ARG A 11 0.15 -6.36 26.00
CA ARG A 11 0.85 -5.11 25.75
C ARG A 11 1.51 -5.10 24.37
N SER A 12 2.17 -6.20 24.03
CA SER A 12 2.83 -6.31 22.74
C SER A 12 1.83 -6.17 21.60
N LYS A 13 0.67 -6.79 21.75
CA LYS A 13 -0.36 -6.70 20.73
C LYS A 13 -0.86 -5.27 20.57
N ARG A 14 -1.08 -4.59 21.68
CA ARG A 14 -1.53 -3.20 21.64
C ARG A 14 -0.48 -2.29 21.05
N MET A 15 0.78 -2.48 21.44
CA MET A 15 1.87 -1.68 20.87
C MET A 15 2.06 -2.00 19.41
N ALA A 16 1.91 -3.25 19.03
CA ALA A 16 2.00 -3.64 17.63
C ALA A 16 0.93 -2.97 16.79
N ASP A 17 -0.29 -2.82 17.35
CA ASP A 17 -1.36 -2.13 16.63
C ASP A 17 -1.03 -0.65 16.42
N VAL A 18 -0.42 -0.01 17.43
CA VAL A 18 -0.02 1.40 17.32
C VAL A 18 1.13 1.57 16.33
N ASP A 19 2.12 0.67 16.41
CA ASP A 19 3.32 0.75 15.56
C ASP A 19 3.15 0.08 14.21
N ARG A 20 2.02 -0.60 14.00
CA ARG A 20 1.78 -1.35 12.79
C ARG A 20 1.73 -0.42 11.59
N LYS A 21 2.49 -0.78 10.56
CA LYS A 21 2.46 -0.01 9.32
C LYS A 21 1.10 -0.18 8.64
N ARG A 22 0.66 0.90 8.01
CA ARG A 22 -0.60 0.94 7.28
C ARG A 22 -0.34 0.89 5.80
N VAL A 23 -0.98 -0.06 5.14
CA VAL A 23 -0.85 -0.23 3.69
C VAL A 23 -2.21 0.05 3.07
N LEU A 24 -2.24 0.98 2.14
CA LEU A 24 -3.45 1.29 1.36
C LEU A 24 -3.33 0.60 0.01
N VAL A 25 -4.30 -0.24 -0.32
CA VAL A 25 -4.35 -0.93 -1.60
C VAL A 25 -5.41 -0.26 -2.46
N ILE A 26 -5.01 0.28 -3.59
CA ILE A 26 -5.91 0.92 -4.55
C ILE A 26 -5.91 0.08 -5.82
N ASP A 27 -6.96 -0.70 -6.00
CA ASP A 27 -7.10 -1.63 -7.12
C ASP A 27 -8.59 -1.94 -7.29
N ASP A 28 -9.10 -1.92 -8.50
CA ASP A 28 -10.50 -2.19 -8.77
C ASP A 28 -10.83 -3.69 -8.81
N ASP A 29 -9.83 -4.55 -8.80
CA ASP A 29 -10.00 -5.99 -8.81
C ASP A 29 -10.34 -6.48 -7.39
N LEU A 30 -11.61 -6.79 -7.16
CA LEU A 30 -12.09 -7.20 -5.84
C LEU A 30 -11.40 -8.45 -5.32
N PRO A 31 -11.27 -9.54 -6.10
CA PRO A 31 -10.57 -10.73 -5.62
C PRO A 31 -9.13 -10.45 -5.25
N LEU A 32 -8.42 -9.66 -6.04
CA LEU A 32 -7.03 -9.34 -5.77
C LEU A 32 -6.91 -8.50 -4.49
N ARG A 33 -7.78 -7.50 -4.32
CA ARG A 33 -7.77 -6.70 -3.09
C ARG A 33 -7.96 -7.58 -1.86
N GLY A 34 -8.92 -8.50 -1.92
CA GLY A 34 -9.18 -9.40 -0.79
C GLY A 34 -8.00 -10.30 -0.47
N MET A 35 -7.36 -10.82 -1.50
CA MET A 35 -6.20 -11.67 -1.32
C MET A 35 -5.04 -10.89 -0.71
N LEU A 36 -4.78 -9.70 -1.23
CA LEU A 36 -3.71 -8.85 -0.72
C LEU A 36 -3.98 -8.44 0.72
N ALA A 37 -5.23 -8.08 1.04
CA ALA A 37 -5.59 -7.70 2.39
C ALA A 37 -5.33 -8.83 3.37
N ALA A 38 -5.74 -10.05 3.03
CA ALA A 38 -5.54 -11.20 3.90
C ALA A 38 -4.06 -11.47 4.13
N ALA A 39 -3.28 -11.47 3.05
CA ALA A 39 -1.85 -11.75 3.14
C ALA A 39 -1.12 -10.69 3.95
N LEU A 40 -1.40 -9.42 3.70
CA LEU A 40 -0.75 -8.33 4.40
C LEU A 40 -1.10 -8.32 5.88
N ARG A 41 -2.36 -8.59 6.21
CA ARG A 41 -2.78 -8.67 7.61
C ARG A 41 -2.08 -9.80 8.34
N GLN A 42 -1.85 -10.91 7.67
CA GLN A 42 -1.11 -12.02 8.26
C GLN A 42 0.34 -11.63 8.58
N HIS A 43 0.89 -10.70 7.83
CA HIS A 43 2.25 -10.22 8.08
C HIS A 43 2.30 -9.03 9.04
N GLY A 44 1.17 -8.70 9.67
CA GLY A 44 1.14 -7.69 10.71
C GLY A 44 0.84 -6.28 10.25
N TYR A 45 0.45 -6.09 9.00
CA TYR A 45 0.09 -4.76 8.50
C TYR A 45 -1.38 -4.45 8.74
N GLN A 46 -1.68 -3.19 8.97
CA GLN A 46 -3.03 -2.69 8.88
C GLN A 46 -3.31 -2.39 7.41
N VAL A 47 -4.46 -2.82 6.92
CA VAL A 47 -4.76 -2.70 5.49
C VAL A 47 -6.01 -1.86 5.28
N LEU A 48 -5.88 -0.90 4.38
CA LEU A 48 -6.97 -0.07 3.92
C LEU A 48 -7.21 -0.39 2.46
N LEU A 49 -8.45 -0.43 2.03
CA LEU A 49 -8.79 -0.82 0.66
C LEU A 49 -9.54 0.29 -0.04
N ALA A 50 -9.21 0.51 -1.30
CA ALA A 50 -9.91 1.46 -2.14
C ALA A 50 -10.08 0.85 -3.53
N GLY A 51 -11.26 1.03 -4.11
CA GLY A 51 -11.55 0.48 -5.43
C GLY A 51 -11.27 1.43 -6.58
N ASP A 52 -11.01 2.69 -6.28
CA ASP A 52 -10.70 3.69 -7.29
C ASP A 52 -9.87 4.81 -6.69
N GLY A 53 -9.48 5.75 -7.53
CA GLY A 53 -8.63 6.86 -7.10
C GLY A 53 -9.30 7.81 -6.12
N ALA A 54 -10.61 8.02 -6.24
CA ALA A 54 -11.33 8.91 -5.32
C ALA A 54 -11.39 8.32 -3.91
N GLU A 55 -11.69 7.03 -3.81
CA GLU A 55 -11.65 6.33 -2.52
C GLU A 55 -10.22 6.33 -1.96
N GLY A 56 -9.24 6.12 -2.83
CA GLY A 56 -7.84 6.13 -2.44
C GLY A 56 -7.43 7.47 -1.86
N GLN A 57 -7.85 8.55 -2.48
CA GLN A 57 -7.53 9.89 -2.01
C GLN A 57 -8.15 10.15 -0.63
N ARG A 58 -9.40 9.72 -0.44
CA ARG A 58 -10.06 9.86 0.86
C ARG A 58 -9.35 9.07 1.93
N ALA A 59 -8.97 7.83 1.63
CA ALA A 59 -8.27 6.98 2.58
C ALA A 59 -6.90 7.58 2.93
N LEU A 60 -6.21 8.11 1.93
CA LEU A 60 -4.92 8.75 2.14
C LEU A 60 -5.05 9.94 3.09
N ASN A 61 -6.06 10.78 2.89
CA ASN A 61 -6.25 11.97 3.70
C ASN A 61 -6.67 11.66 5.12
N ILE A 62 -7.47 10.62 5.31
CA ILE A 62 -8.05 10.30 6.62
C ILE A 62 -7.10 9.43 7.45
N HIS A 63 -6.45 8.46 6.83
CA HIS A 63 -5.74 7.41 7.56
C HIS A 63 -4.23 7.51 7.54
N ASN A 64 -3.65 8.37 6.72
CA ASN A 64 -2.20 8.57 6.62
C ASN A 64 -1.45 7.23 6.49
N PRO A 65 -1.67 6.47 5.42
CA PRO A 65 -0.96 5.21 5.26
C PRO A 65 0.53 5.43 5.06
N ASP A 66 1.32 4.43 5.39
CA ASP A 66 2.77 4.46 5.21
C ASP A 66 3.18 4.02 3.81
N VAL A 67 2.41 3.09 3.25
CA VAL A 67 2.68 2.51 1.93
C VAL A 67 1.38 2.46 1.14
N VAL A 68 1.46 2.77 -0.13
CA VAL A 68 0.33 2.67 -1.06
C VAL A 68 0.70 1.71 -2.17
N LEU A 69 -0.14 0.70 -2.38
CA LEU A 69 -0.05 -0.17 -3.55
C LEU A 69 -1.05 0.36 -4.57
N LEU A 70 -0.58 0.80 -5.69
CA LEU A 70 -1.42 1.50 -6.67
C LEU A 70 -1.41 0.81 -8.02
N ASP A 71 -2.57 0.40 -8.48
CA ASP A 71 -2.75 -0.06 -9.85
C ASP A 71 -2.98 1.16 -10.75
N LEU A 72 -2.17 1.29 -11.80
CA LEU A 72 -2.31 2.40 -12.73
C LEU A 72 -3.43 2.21 -13.76
N ALA A 73 -3.93 1.00 -13.90
CA ALA A 73 -4.89 0.66 -14.95
C ALA A 73 -6.32 0.55 -14.43
N MET A 74 -6.78 1.53 -13.65
CA MET A 74 -8.14 1.54 -13.14
C MET A 74 -9.07 2.29 -14.11
N PRO A 75 -10.33 1.81 -14.28
CA PRO A 75 -11.20 2.38 -15.31
C PRO A 75 -11.69 3.80 -15.03
N ASP A 76 -12.03 4.13 -13.80
CA ASP A 76 -12.69 5.42 -13.50
C ASP A 76 -11.74 6.57 -13.29
N VAL A 77 -10.74 6.36 -12.46
CA VAL A 77 -9.69 7.34 -12.26
C VAL A 77 -8.40 6.63 -12.59
N ASN A 78 -7.83 7.03 -13.67
CA ASN A 78 -6.58 6.52 -14.13
C ASN A 78 -5.54 6.71 -13.02
N GLY A 79 -4.81 5.66 -12.73
CA GLY A 79 -3.81 5.69 -11.66
C GLY A 79 -2.75 6.75 -11.90
N TRP A 80 -2.51 7.10 -13.16
CA TRP A 80 -1.60 8.16 -13.52
C TRP A 80 -2.07 9.51 -12.98
N ASP A 81 -3.37 9.80 -13.13
CA ASP A 81 -3.94 11.04 -12.60
C ASP A 81 -3.82 11.10 -11.08
N PHE A 82 -4.00 9.96 -10.42
CA PHE A 82 -3.83 9.86 -8.99
C PHE A 82 -2.38 10.18 -8.60
N LEU A 83 -1.40 9.63 -9.32
CA LEU A 83 0.01 9.91 -9.07
C LEU A 83 0.33 11.39 -9.25
N GLN A 84 -0.20 11.99 -10.30
CA GLN A 84 0.03 13.41 -10.54
C GLN A 84 -0.50 14.26 -9.39
N ARG A 85 -1.67 13.93 -8.88
CA ARG A 85 -2.22 14.63 -7.73
C ARG A 85 -1.37 14.46 -6.48
N LEU A 86 -0.83 13.27 -6.26
CA LEU A 86 0.07 13.05 -5.14
C LEU A 86 1.34 13.87 -5.28
N GLN A 87 1.84 13.99 -6.48
CA GLN A 87 3.02 14.80 -6.74
C GLN A 87 2.74 16.28 -6.47
N GLU A 88 1.61 16.78 -6.95
CA GLU A 88 1.23 18.17 -6.76
C GLU A 88 0.99 18.53 -5.31
N THR A 89 0.46 17.60 -4.52
CA THR A 89 0.16 17.85 -3.12
C THR A 89 1.32 17.52 -2.17
N GLY A 90 2.42 17.01 -2.71
CA GLY A 90 3.61 16.69 -1.91
C GLY A 90 3.55 15.34 -1.19
N TYR A 91 2.53 14.54 -1.43
CA TYR A 91 2.42 13.25 -0.77
C TYR A 91 3.50 12.26 -1.21
N LEU A 92 4.01 12.38 -2.43
CA LEU A 92 5.03 11.46 -2.92
C LEU A 92 6.31 11.50 -2.08
N GLY A 93 6.55 12.59 -1.38
CA GLY A 93 7.67 12.68 -0.46
C GLY A 93 7.37 12.16 0.94
N LYS A 94 6.12 11.82 1.22
CA LYS A 94 5.69 11.44 2.56
C LYS A 94 5.29 9.98 2.69
N VAL A 95 4.79 9.37 1.60
CA VAL A 95 4.37 7.98 1.60
C VAL A 95 5.19 7.20 0.59
N LYS A 96 5.33 5.90 0.83
CA LYS A 96 5.98 5.01 -0.13
C LYS A 96 4.93 4.50 -1.10
N ILE A 97 5.15 4.71 -2.38
CA ILE A 97 4.22 4.28 -3.43
C ILE A 97 4.84 3.12 -4.19
N ILE A 98 4.14 2.01 -4.24
CA ILE A 98 4.50 0.87 -5.07
C ILE A 98 3.45 0.78 -6.17
N VAL A 99 3.88 0.97 -7.41
CA VAL A 99 3.00 0.81 -8.57
C VAL A 99 2.94 -0.67 -8.92
N VAL A 100 1.73 -1.21 -9.00
CA VAL A 100 1.51 -2.62 -9.33
C VAL A 100 0.60 -2.66 -10.56
N SER A 101 1.13 -3.06 -11.70
CA SER A 101 0.35 -2.98 -12.93
C SER A 101 0.71 -4.07 -13.92
N ALA A 102 -0.30 -4.56 -14.65
CA ALA A 102 -0.11 -5.56 -15.70
C ALA A 102 0.51 -4.96 -16.95
N HIS A 103 0.11 -3.74 -17.29
CA HIS A 103 0.57 -3.06 -18.49
C HIS A 103 0.92 -1.62 -18.19
N LEU A 104 2.19 -1.29 -18.34
CA LEU A 104 2.63 0.08 -18.23
C LEU A 104 2.72 0.66 -19.63
N ARG A 105 1.88 1.65 -19.91
CA ARG A 105 1.90 2.36 -21.19
C ARG A 105 2.87 3.53 -21.16
N VAL A 106 3.47 3.77 -20.02
CA VAL A 106 4.40 4.86 -19.80
C VAL A 106 5.74 4.23 -19.42
N ASP A 107 6.81 4.88 -19.81
CA ASP A 107 8.16 4.46 -19.46
C ASP A 107 8.28 4.32 -17.94
N PRO A 108 8.72 3.15 -17.43
CA PRO A 108 8.91 2.98 -16.00
C PRO A 108 9.83 4.02 -15.38
N GLN A 109 10.83 4.48 -16.11
CA GLN A 109 11.73 5.52 -15.61
C GLN A 109 10.99 6.82 -15.35
N ALA A 110 10.03 7.17 -16.19
CA ALA A 110 9.23 8.37 -15.98
C ALA A 110 8.42 8.27 -14.69
N ILE A 111 7.88 7.08 -14.41
CA ILE A 111 7.13 6.85 -13.17
C ILE A 111 8.04 6.97 -11.95
N LEU A 112 9.20 6.35 -12.02
CA LEU A 112 10.17 6.41 -10.92
C LEU A 112 10.66 7.84 -10.68
N GLN A 113 10.81 8.62 -11.74
CA GLN A 113 11.24 10.01 -11.62
C GLN A 113 10.21 10.90 -10.93
N MET A 114 8.95 10.47 -10.90
CA MET A 114 7.92 11.20 -10.16
C MET A 114 8.06 11.07 -8.65
N GLY A 115 8.83 10.08 -8.18
CA GLY A 115 9.02 9.85 -6.76
C GLY A 115 8.38 8.57 -6.25
N VAL A 116 7.94 7.71 -7.16
CA VAL A 116 7.43 6.38 -6.81
C VAL A 116 8.56 5.53 -6.28
N SER A 117 8.30 4.77 -5.22
CA SER A 117 9.33 3.99 -4.55
C SER A 117 9.72 2.73 -5.31
N ALA A 118 8.77 2.10 -5.99
CA ALA A 118 9.04 0.87 -6.74
C ALA A 118 7.91 0.58 -7.71
N ILE A 119 8.21 -0.25 -8.69
CA ILE A 119 7.24 -0.75 -9.66
C ILE A 119 7.30 -2.26 -9.61
N LEU A 120 6.15 -2.90 -9.43
CA LEU A 120 6.02 -4.34 -9.39
C LEU A 120 5.05 -4.78 -10.49
N PRO A 121 5.53 -5.45 -11.54
CA PRO A 121 4.63 -5.87 -12.62
C PRO A 121 3.75 -7.04 -12.20
N LYS A 122 2.54 -7.09 -12.73
CA LYS A 122 1.63 -8.23 -12.58
C LYS A 122 1.92 -9.23 -13.69
N PRO A 123 1.83 -10.53 -13.45
CA PRO A 123 1.59 -11.13 -12.14
C PRO A 123 2.85 -11.12 -11.27
N PHE A 124 2.64 -11.02 -9.97
CA PHE A 124 3.74 -11.06 -9.00
C PHE A 124 3.42 -12.13 -7.95
N ASN A 125 4.41 -12.55 -7.18
CA ASN A 125 4.14 -13.44 -6.05
C ASN A 125 4.10 -12.65 -4.75
N LEU A 126 3.36 -13.14 -3.77
CA LEU A 126 3.18 -12.47 -2.50
C LEU A 126 4.48 -12.27 -1.72
N PRO A 127 5.38 -13.28 -1.63
CA PRO A 127 6.64 -13.05 -0.95
C PRO A 127 7.44 -11.87 -1.51
N GLU A 128 7.43 -11.72 -2.82
CA GLU A 128 8.13 -10.61 -3.47
C GLU A 128 7.55 -9.26 -3.04
N LEU A 129 6.22 -9.17 -3.01
CA LEU A 129 5.55 -7.95 -2.58
C LEU A 129 5.82 -7.65 -1.11
N ILE A 130 5.72 -8.66 -0.26
CA ILE A 130 5.95 -8.49 1.18
C ILE A 130 7.38 -8.04 1.44
N ASP A 131 8.35 -8.67 0.78
CA ASP A 131 9.75 -8.30 0.91
C ASP A 131 9.97 -6.84 0.52
N LEU A 132 9.33 -6.43 -0.57
CA LEU A 132 9.45 -5.07 -1.05
C LEU A 132 8.88 -4.07 -0.06
N ILE A 133 7.72 -4.34 0.50
CA ILE A 133 7.09 -3.49 1.51
C ILE A 133 7.98 -3.39 2.74
N GLU A 134 8.48 -4.51 3.21
CA GLU A 134 9.34 -4.54 4.39
C GLU A 134 10.64 -3.76 4.16
N HIS A 135 11.18 -3.88 2.96
CA HIS A 135 12.41 -3.16 2.62
C HIS A 135 12.19 -1.65 2.58
N LEU A 136 11.02 -1.21 2.14
CA LEU A 136 10.69 0.22 2.05
C LEU A 136 10.23 0.81 3.39
N SER A 137 9.78 -0.03 4.27
CA SER A 137 9.31 0.40 5.60
C SER A 137 10.50 0.57 6.55
#